data_b36ecab50cb8a9875a7bd7eaca44b5e5
#
_entry.id   b36ecab50cb8a9875a7bd7eaca44b5e5
#
_cell.length_a   1.000
_cell.length_b   1.000
_cell.length_c   1.000
_cell.angle_alpha   90.00
_cell.angle_beta   90.00
_cell.angle_gamma   90.00
#
_symmetry.space_group_name_H-M   'P 1'
#
loop_
_entity.id
_entity.type
_entity.pdbx_description
1 polymer ?
#
loop_
_entity_poly.entity_id
_entity_poly.type
_entity_poly.pdbx_seq_one_letter_code
_entity_poly.pdbx_strand_id
1 'polypeptide(L)'
;IDTANAGVDPDSPIENSSLVTPHYYHAAAVHEGSDAGVAYQYEGKTYVGTFKHANSVDSCLKCHDPHSLHLQDVPESDASLCSTCHSNVSGWADFHSISMTKIDYDGDGVVEPVYDEIEGMKELLLKAMNQYSIAVTNTGFGLKLDSYPYAFVDTNQDGTIDESEGIFPNAYKAFTPRLLKAAFNFMFVQKEPAAYVHNADYVLQLLYDSIEDLSSLSGLTTEGLTRP
;
A
#
# COMPACT_ATOMS: atom_id res chain seq x y z
N ILE A 1 12.68 -8.40 7.58
CA ILE A 1 13.40 -7.40 6.77
C ILE A 1 14.55 -6.81 7.59
N ASP A 2 14.32 -6.31 8.79
CA ASP A 2 15.36 -5.66 9.59
C ASP A 2 16.52 -6.58 9.95
N THR A 3 16.24 -7.81 10.36
CA THR A 3 17.28 -8.80 10.67
C THR A 3 18.08 -9.25 9.44
N ALA A 4 17.46 -9.31 8.27
CA ALA A 4 18.14 -9.65 7.03
C ALA A 4 19.04 -8.52 6.54
N ASN A 5 18.79 -7.29 6.97
CA ASN A 5 19.47 -6.08 6.50
C ASN A 5 20.48 -5.51 7.49
N ALA A 6 20.60 -6.10 8.70
CA ALA A 6 21.54 -5.62 9.72
C ALA A 6 22.98 -5.66 9.20
N GLY A 7 23.58 -4.48 9.01
CA GLY A 7 24.96 -4.33 8.55
C GLY A 7 25.15 -4.40 7.03
N VAL A 8 24.10 -4.47 6.22
CA VAL A 8 24.17 -4.37 4.77
C VAL A 8 23.93 -2.92 4.35
N ASP A 9 24.68 -2.45 3.35
CA ASP A 9 24.44 -1.17 2.71
C ASP A 9 23.00 -1.16 2.15
N PRO A 10 22.16 -0.16 2.48
CA PRO A 10 20.76 -0.12 2.08
C PRO A 10 20.55 -0.12 0.56
N ASP A 11 21.55 0.26 -0.20
CA ASP A 11 21.48 0.40 -1.65
C ASP A 11 22.30 -0.66 -2.42
N SER A 12 22.89 -1.62 -1.71
CA SER A 12 23.58 -2.76 -2.33
C SER A 12 22.61 -3.94 -2.56
N PRO A 13 22.63 -4.57 -3.76
CA PRO A 13 21.81 -5.76 -4.03
C PRO A 13 22.12 -6.92 -3.10
N ILE A 14 21.09 -7.60 -2.63
CA ILE A 14 21.17 -8.78 -1.77
C ILE A 14 21.18 -10.04 -2.66
N GLU A 15 22.20 -10.88 -2.53
CA GLU A 15 22.26 -12.14 -3.28
C GLU A 15 21.07 -13.06 -2.94
N ASN A 16 20.50 -13.67 -3.97
CA ASN A 16 19.39 -14.62 -3.86
C ASN A 16 18.14 -14.05 -3.17
N SER A 17 17.94 -12.74 -3.25
CA SER A 17 16.75 -12.08 -2.71
C SER A 17 15.51 -12.30 -3.60
N SER A 18 14.36 -12.24 -2.98
CA SER A 18 13.06 -12.28 -3.64
C SER A 18 12.09 -11.35 -2.93
N LEU A 19 11.00 -11.00 -3.61
CA LEU A 19 9.94 -10.22 -3.01
C LEU A 19 9.39 -10.91 -1.77
N VAL A 20 9.32 -10.18 -0.66
CA VAL A 20 8.64 -10.60 0.57
C VAL A 20 7.26 -9.97 0.58
N THR A 21 6.24 -10.80 0.72
CA THR A 21 4.85 -10.32 0.71
C THR A 21 4.10 -10.81 1.95
N PRO A 22 3.20 -10.00 2.53
CA PRO A 22 2.28 -10.49 3.54
C PRO A 22 1.23 -11.41 2.92
N HIS A 23 0.51 -12.17 3.76
CA HIS A 23 -0.68 -12.87 3.33
C HIS A 23 -1.79 -11.90 2.92
N TYR A 24 -2.76 -12.39 2.13
CA TYR A 24 -3.97 -11.63 1.80
C TYR A 24 -4.86 -11.44 3.04
N TYR A 25 -5.65 -10.36 3.01
CA TYR A 25 -6.70 -10.07 4.00
C TYR A 25 -6.18 -9.99 5.43
N HIS A 26 -5.13 -9.22 5.63
CA HIS A 26 -4.58 -8.94 6.96
C HIS A 26 -5.23 -7.70 7.60
N ALA A 27 -6.54 -7.57 7.46
CA ALA A 27 -7.36 -6.45 7.92
C ALA A 27 -7.06 -6.02 9.36
N ALA A 28 -6.92 -6.99 10.27
CA ALA A 28 -6.59 -6.70 11.67
C ALA A 28 -5.23 -5.98 11.81
N ALA A 29 -4.22 -6.36 11.01
CA ALA A 29 -2.92 -5.71 11.05
C ALA A 29 -2.97 -4.28 10.53
N VAL A 30 -3.81 -4.00 9.52
CA VAL A 30 -4.05 -2.63 9.04
C VAL A 30 -4.84 -1.84 10.08
N HIS A 31 -5.93 -2.40 10.62
CA HIS A 31 -6.77 -1.75 11.63
C HIS A 31 -5.98 -1.36 12.88
N GLU A 32 -5.12 -2.26 13.39
CA GLU A 32 -4.29 -2.01 14.57
C GLU A 32 -3.09 -1.08 14.27
N GLY A 33 -2.74 -0.88 13.02
CA GLY A 33 -1.68 0.04 12.61
C GLY A 33 -0.35 -0.21 13.28
N SER A 34 0.23 0.83 13.89
CA SER A 34 1.53 0.72 14.59
C SER A 34 1.48 -0.19 15.82
N ASP A 35 0.31 -0.43 16.40
CA ASP A 35 0.17 -1.32 17.56
C ASP A 35 0.39 -2.80 17.17
N ALA A 36 0.05 -3.18 15.94
CA ALA A 36 0.37 -4.51 15.38
C ALA A 36 1.81 -4.61 14.87
N GLY A 37 2.36 -3.54 14.33
CA GLY A 37 3.74 -3.46 13.86
C GLY A 37 4.10 -4.47 12.76
N VAL A 38 3.18 -4.81 11.86
CA VAL A 38 3.40 -5.80 10.79
C VAL A 38 4.06 -5.19 9.56
N ALA A 39 3.64 -3.99 9.14
CA ALA A 39 4.27 -3.26 8.05
C ALA A 39 5.66 -2.73 8.46
N TYR A 40 6.48 -2.38 7.47
CA TYR A 40 7.77 -1.77 7.76
C TYR A 40 7.57 -0.30 8.15
N GLN A 41 7.93 0.03 9.39
CA GLN A 41 7.89 1.39 9.92
C GLN A 41 9.31 1.98 9.90
N TYR A 42 9.45 3.15 9.27
CA TYR A 42 10.76 3.80 9.12
C TYR A 42 11.25 4.40 10.42
N GLU A 43 12.53 4.25 10.70
CA GLU A 43 13.16 4.76 11.93
C GLU A 43 13.00 6.29 12.04
N GLY A 44 12.68 6.77 13.24
CA GLY A 44 12.46 8.19 13.50
C GLY A 44 11.10 8.74 13.06
N LYS A 45 10.26 7.91 12.46
CA LYS A 45 8.87 8.26 12.10
C LYS A 45 7.89 7.78 13.16
N THR A 46 6.75 8.44 13.21
CA THR A 46 5.62 8.03 14.06
C THR A 46 4.45 7.60 13.19
N TYR A 47 3.74 6.59 13.62
CA TYR A 47 2.61 6.01 12.90
C TYR A 47 1.39 5.93 13.80
N VAL A 48 0.21 6.11 13.21
CA VAL A 48 -1.04 5.94 13.94
C VAL A 48 -1.21 4.49 14.39
N GLY A 49 -1.75 4.30 15.57
CA GLY A 49 -2.10 2.98 16.12
C GLY A 49 -3.48 2.52 15.66
N THR A 50 -4.15 1.79 16.54
CA THR A 50 -5.50 1.24 16.31
C THR A 50 -6.48 2.31 15.84
N PHE A 51 -7.08 2.08 14.67
CA PHE A 51 -8.10 2.96 14.12
C PHE A 51 -9.41 2.84 14.89
N LYS A 52 -10.04 3.98 15.15
CA LYS A 52 -11.39 4.06 15.74
C LYS A 52 -12.29 4.80 14.79
N HIS A 53 -13.21 4.08 14.18
CA HIS A 53 -14.11 4.65 13.19
C HIS A 53 -15.02 5.73 13.82
N ALA A 54 -16.11 5.36 14.43
CA ALA A 54 -17.00 6.29 15.11
C ALA A 54 -17.44 5.70 16.46
N ASN A 55 -17.84 6.52 17.41
CA ASN A 55 -18.09 6.15 18.80
C ASN A 55 -18.97 4.91 19.05
N SER A 56 -19.72 4.44 18.06
CA SER A 56 -20.57 3.25 18.17
C SER A 56 -20.20 2.15 17.15
N VAL A 57 -19.20 2.42 16.31
CA VAL A 57 -18.75 1.53 15.24
C VAL A 57 -17.23 1.36 15.38
N ASP A 58 -16.81 0.73 16.46
CA ASP A 58 -15.41 0.62 16.90
C ASP A 58 -14.91 -0.82 17.01
N SER A 59 -15.64 -1.77 16.44
CA SER A 59 -15.22 -3.18 16.42
C SER A 59 -15.57 -3.86 15.11
N CYS A 60 -14.79 -4.86 14.73
CA CYS A 60 -15.00 -5.67 13.52
C CYS A 60 -16.43 -6.19 13.41
N LEU A 61 -17.02 -6.60 14.55
CA LEU A 61 -18.36 -7.19 14.61
C LEU A 61 -19.49 -6.18 14.46
N LYS A 62 -19.19 -4.89 14.31
CA LYS A 62 -20.20 -3.89 13.94
C LYS A 62 -20.44 -3.86 12.45
N CYS A 63 -19.46 -4.24 11.67
CA CYS A 63 -19.53 -4.28 10.21
C CYS A 63 -19.57 -5.71 9.68
N HIS A 64 -18.87 -6.66 10.34
CA HIS A 64 -18.72 -8.04 9.87
C HIS A 64 -19.52 -9.04 10.71
N ASP A 65 -20.10 -10.01 10.03
CA ASP A 65 -20.68 -11.19 10.68
C ASP A 65 -19.56 -12.04 11.31
N PRO A 66 -19.69 -12.47 12.57
CA PRO A 66 -18.61 -13.16 13.28
C PRO A 66 -18.30 -14.56 12.76
N HIS A 67 -19.17 -15.16 11.95
CA HIS A 67 -18.99 -16.51 11.43
C HIS A 67 -18.51 -16.51 9.98
N SER A 68 -19.08 -15.65 9.14
CA SER A 68 -18.76 -15.58 7.72
C SER A 68 -17.67 -14.56 7.38
N LEU A 69 -17.45 -13.59 8.26
CA LEU A 69 -16.62 -12.40 8.05
C LEU A 69 -17.10 -11.48 6.91
N HIS A 70 -18.26 -11.77 6.33
CA HIS A 70 -18.90 -10.87 5.36
C HIS A 70 -19.46 -9.66 6.09
N LEU A 71 -19.72 -8.57 5.36
CA LEU A 71 -20.44 -7.43 5.90
C LEU A 71 -21.84 -7.90 6.38
N GLN A 72 -22.23 -7.45 7.59
CA GLN A 72 -23.48 -7.91 8.23
C GLN A 72 -24.68 -7.48 7.41
N ASP A 73 -25.55 -8.47 7.08
CA ASP A 73 -26.92 -8.35 6.55
C ASP A 73 -27.15 -7.22 5.52
N VAL A 74 -26.09 -6.86 4.80
CA VAL A 74 -26.15 -5.81 3.79
C VAL A 74 -26.16 -6.50 2.44
N PRO A 75 -27.33 -6.69 1.80
CA PRO A 75 -27.36 -7.05 0.39
C PRO A 75 -26.49 -6.08 -0.40
N GLU A 76 -25.90 -6.50 -1.49
CA GLU A 76 -25.07 -5.62 -2.35
C GLU A 76 -25.79 -4.31 -2.75
N SER A 77 -27.11 -4.29 -2.65
CA SER A 77 -28.00 -3.14 -2.93
C SER A 77 -28.36 -2.31 -1.70
N ASP A 78 -27.91 -2.67 -0.49
CA ASP A 78 -28.28 -1.99 0.75
C ASP A 78 -27.06 -1.72 1.61
N ALA A 79 -26.67 -0.46 1.71
CA ALA A 79 -25.57 0.01 2.56
C ALA A 79 -26.09 0.77 3.80
N SER A 80 -27.23 0.34 4.36
CA SER A 80 -27.94 1.06 5.43
C SER A 80 -27.06 1.30 6.68
N LEU A 81 -26.13 0.42 6.97
CA LEU A 81 -25.16 0.60 8.06
C LEU A 81 -24.31 1.85 7.83
N CYS A 82 -23.76 1.99 6.63
CA CYS A 82 -22.86 3.10 6.27
C CYS A 82 -23.64 4.40 5.97
N SER A 83 -24.76 4.30 5.25
CA SER A 83 -25.56 5.44 4.79
C SER A 83 -26.20 6.25 5.93
N THR A 84 -26.29 5.68 7.12
CA THR A 84 -26.75 6.41 8.33
C THR A 84 -25.86 7.63 8.61
N CYS A 85 -24.58 7.56 8.31
CA CYS A 85 -23.60 8.63 8.51
C CYS A 85 -23.04 9.16 7.17
N HIS A 86 -22.88 8.29 6.16
CA HIS A 86 -22.36 8.61 4.84
C HIS A 86 -23.51 8.72 3.83
N SER A 87 -24.14 9.89 3.75
CA SER A 87 -25.36 10.12 2.98
C SER A 87 -25.23 9.93 1.46
N ASN A 88 -24.01 9.85 0.94
CA ASN A 88 -23.69 9.58 -0.47
C ASN A 88 -23.60 8.07 -0.78
N VAL A 89 -23.73 7.20 0.22
CA VAL A 89 -23.63 5.75 0.08
C VAL A 89 -25.02 5.14 0.01
N SER A 90 -25.32 4.44 -1.07
CA SER A 90 -26.59 3.73 -1.29
C SER A 90 -26.41 2.23 -1.48
N GLY A 91 -25.22 1.78 -1.84
CA GLY A 91 -24.85 0.38 -2.06
C GLY A 91 -23.34 0.18 -2.01
N TRP A 92 -22.89 -1.04 -2.16
CA TRP A 92 -21.46 -1.38 -2.09
C TRP A 92 -20.61 -0.66 -3.15
N ALA A 93 -21.20 -0.37 -4.31
CA ALA A 93 -20.53 0.38 -5.38
C ALA A 93 -20.08 1.79 -4.95
N ASP A 94 -20.73 2.33 -3.91
CA ASP A 94 -20.45 3.68 -3.43
C ASP A 94 -19.38 3.71 -2.33
N PHE A 95 -18.90 2.55 -1.82
CA PHE A 95 -17.97 2.52 -0.69
C PHE A 95 -16.66 3.26 -0.97
N HIS A 96 -16.15 3.17 -2.19
CA HIS A 96 -14.94 3.90 -2.59
C HIS A 96 -15.16 5.42 -2.63
N SER A 97 -16.41 5.88 -2.74
CA SER A 97 -16.73 7.31 -2.72
C SER A 97 -16.81 7.92 -1.30
N ILE A 98 -16.63 7.10 -0.26
CA ILE A 98 -16.64 7.58 1.13
C ILE A 98 -15.35 8.38 1.38
N SER A 99 -15.51 9.67 1.69
CA SER A 99 -14.42 10.52 2.13
C SER A 99 -14.88 11.45 3.23
N MET A 100 -14.13 11.49 4.31
CA MET A 100 -14.29 12.44 5.41
C MET A 100 -13.15 13.47 5.45
N THR A 101 -12.12 13.25 4.65
CA THR A 101 -11.00 14.18 4.46
C THR A 101 -11.24 15.10 3.26
N LYS A 102 -10.56 16.24 3.26
CA LYS A 102 -10.49 17.17 2.13
C LYS A 102 -9.04 17.51 1.84
N ILE A 103 -8.22 16.49 1.86
CA ILE A 103 -6.77 16.58 1.70
C ILE A 103 -6.43 15.82 0.43
N ASP A 104 -5.67 16.47 -0.43
CA ASP A 104 -4.94 15.88 -1.53
C ASP A 104 -3.68 15.23 -0.93
N TYR A 105 -3.65 13.91 -0.87
CA TYR A 105 -2.53 13.16 -0.29
C TYR A 105 -1.47 12.82 -1.33
N ASP A 106 -1.89 12.51 -2.55
CA ASP A 106 -0.99 12.09 -3.64
C ASP A 106 -0.42 13.26 -4.45
N GLY A 107 -0.93 14.48 -4.21
CA GLY A 107 -0.36 15.72 -4.75
C GLY A 107 -0.67 15.94 -6.21
N ASP A 108 -1.72 15.35 -6.76
CA ASP A 108 -2.14 15.52 -8.14
C ASP A 108 -2.91 16.84 -8.39
N GLY A 109 -3.31 17.52 -7.30
CA GLY A 109 -4.04 18.80 -7.31
C GLY A 109 -5.55 18.62 -7.25
N VAL A 110 -6.06 17.39 -7.08
CA VAL A 110 -7.47 17.06 -6.94
C VAL A 110 -7.69 16.46 -5.55
N VAL A 111 -8.76 16.84 -4.87
CA VAL A 111 -9.15 16.22 -3.60
C VAL A 111 -10.18 15.14 -3.91
N GLU A 112 -9.80 13.91 -3.75
CA GLU A 112 -10.57 12.73 -4.11
C GLU A 112 -11.06 11.95 -2.87
N PRO A 113 -11.91 10.93 -3.03
CA PRO A 113 -12.15 9.96 -1.98
C PRO A 113 -10.83 9.30 -1.52
N VAL A 114 -10.72 9.02 -0.22
CA VAL A 114 -9.48 8.47 0.35
C VAL A 114 -9.02 7.15 -0.30
N TYR A 115 -9.95 6.40 -0.90
CA TYR A 115 -9.62 5.23 -1.70
C TYR A 115 -8.75 5.60 -2.92
N ASP A 116 -9.17 6.63 -3.67
CA ASP A 116 -8.45 7.07 -4.88
C ASP A 116 -7.09 7.69 -4.51
N GLU A 117 -7.03 8.46 -3.41
CA GLU A 117 -5.78 8.99 -2.85
C GLU A 117 -4.77 7.88 -2.49
N ILE A 118 -5.26 6.76 -1.92
CA ILE A 118 -4.39 5.60 -1.64
C ILE A 118 -3.91 4.95 -2.94
N GLU A 119 -4.78 4.83 -3.95
CA GLU A 119 -4.38 4.27 -5.24
C GLU A 119 -3.35 5.17 -5.94
N GLY A 120 -3.55 6.51 -5.96
CA GLY A 120 -2.56 7.46 -6.47
C GLY A 120 -1.21 7.36 -5.77
N MET A 121 -1.21 7.28 -4.43
CA MET A 121 0.02 7.07 -3.66
C MET A 121 0.71 5.73 -3.98
N LYS A 122 -0.05 4.66 -4.27
CA LYS A 122 0.52 3.37 -4.70
C LYS A 122 1.19 3.48 -6.08
N GLU A 123 0.55 4.19 -7.00
CA GLU A 123 1.13 4.44 -8.34
C GLU A 123 2.44 5.22 -8.24
N LEU A 124 2.48 6.26 -7.42
CA LEU A 124 3.70 7.02 -7.15
C LEU A 124 4.79 6.16 -6.52
N LEU A 125 4.45 5.30 -5.56
CA LEU A 125 5.42 4.40 -4.94
C LEU A 125 5.97 3.38 -5.93
N LEU A 126 5.12 2.81 -6.79
CA LEU A 126 5.58 1.88 -7.83
C LEU A 126 6.55 2.57 -8.79
N LYS A 127 6.24 3.79 -9.21
CA LYS A 127 7.12 4.62 -10.04
C LYS A 127 8.45 4.93 -9.33
N ALA A 128 8.39 5.28 -8.04
CA ALA A 128 9.61 5.53 -7.24
C ALA A 128 10.49 4.28 -7.15
N MET A 129 9.90 3.10 -6.93
CA MET A 129 10.62 1.83 -6.89
C MET A 129 11.29 1.50 -8.21
N ASN A 130 10.63 1.70 -9.35
CA ASN A 130 11.21 1.48 -10.67
C ASN A 130 12.38 2.44 -10.93
N GLN A 131 12.18 3.73 -10.74
CA GLN A 131 13.23 4.73 -10.95
C GLN A 131 14.45 4.53 -10.04
N TYR A 132 14.20 4.23 -8.75
CA TYR A 132 15.25 3.86 -7.80
C TYR A 132 16.02 2.62 -8.29
N SER A 133 15.32 1.58 -8.70
CA SER A 133 15.94 0.34 -9.18
C SER A 133 16.84 0.58 -10.39
N ILE A 134 16.37 1.35 -11.36
CA ILE A 134 17.17 1.74 -12.53
C ILE A 134 18.42 2.51 -12.09
N ALA A 135 18.27 3.49 -11.21
CA ALA A 135 19.38 4.35 -10.78
C ALA A 135 20.46 3.58 -10.00
N VAL A 136 20.08 2.61 -9.17
CA VAL A 136 20.97 1.91 -8.26
C VAL A 136 21.51 0.60 -8.86
N THR A 137 20.66 -0.17 -9.55
CA THR A 137 21.01 -1.51 -10.05
C THR A 137 21.08 -1.59 -11.57
N ASN A 138 20.80 -0.50 -12.28
CA ASN A 138 20.66 -0.46 -13.73
C ASN A 138 19.64 -1.49 -14.28
N THR A 139 18.62 -1.82 -13.48
CA THR A 139 17.60 -2.81 -13.80
C THR A 139 16.23 -2.23 -13.49
N GLY A 140 15.32 -2.22 -14.47
CA GLY A 140 13.92 -1.80 -14.26
C GLY A 140 13.19 -2.76 -13.33
N PHE A 141 12.35 -2.24 -12.45
CA PHE A 141 11.52 -2.99 -11.51
C PHE A 141 10.05 -2.75 -11.79
N GLY A 142 9.28 -3.83 -11.90
CA GLY A 142 7.83 -3.73 -11.99
C GLY A 142 7.12 -4.88 -11.30
N LEU A 143 5.81 -4.69 -11.06
CA LEU A 143 4.94 -5.67 -10.44
C LEU A 143 3.87 -6.13 -11.42
N LYS A 144 3.62 -7.44 -11.46
CA LYS A 144 2.49 -8.10 -12.13
C LYS A 144 1.82 -9.03 -11.13
N LEU A 145 0.71 -8.55 -10.54
CA LEU A 145 0.12 -9.13 -9.33
C LEU A 145 -0.66 -10.43 -9.58
N ASP A 146 -0.98 -10.73 -10.83
CA ASP A 146 -1.65 -11.95 -11.28
C ASP A 146 -0.68 -13.07 -11.68
N SER A 147 0.63 -12.80 -11.63
CA SER A 147 1.69 -13.74 -12.04
C SER A 147 2.74 -13.90 -10.95
N TYR A 148 2.97 -15.13 -10.47
CA TYR A 148 4.07 -15.41 -9.53
C TYR A 148 5.43 -15.32 -10.26
N PRO A 149 6.47 -14.69 -9.70
CA PRO A 149 6.66 -14.25 -8.30
C PRO A 149 6.30 -12.78 -8.03
N TYR A 150 5.45 -12.18 -8.82
CA TYR A 150 4.88 -10.83 -8.73
C TYR A 150 5.85 -9.69 -9.08
N ALA A 151 7.13 -9.84 -8.85
CA ALA A 151 8.17 -8.86 -9.19
C ALA A 151 8.99 -9.34 -10.39
N PHE A 152 9.08 -8.51 -11.41
CA PHE A 152 9.74 -8.82 -12.66
C PHE A 152 10.67 -7.68 -13.10
N VAL A 153 11.58 -8.00 -14.00
CA VAL A 153 12.41 -7.00 -14.66
C VAL A 153 11.59 -6.30 -15.74
N ASP A 154 11.44 -4.99 -15.60
CA ASP A 154 10.95 -4.11 -16.63
C ASP A 154 12.10 -3.87 -17.62
N THR A 155 12.10 -4.62 -18.71
CA THR A 155 13.24 -4.69 -19.65
C THR A 155 13.28 -3.51 -20.62
N ASN A 156 12.11 -2.96 -20.94
CA ASN A 156 11.99 -1.80 -21.81
C ASN A 156 11.96 -0.47 -21.01
N GLN A 157 11.89 -0.56 -19.67
CA GLN A 157 11.86 0.57 -18.73
C GLN A 157 10.70 1.54 -18.95
N ASP A 158 9.54 1.03 -19.38
CA ASP A 158 8.34 1.85 -19.57
C ASP A 158 7.47 1.99 -18.31
N GLY A 159 7.84 1.31 -17.22
CA GLY A 159 7.17 1.34 -15.91
C GLY A 159 6.06 0.30 -15.77
N THR A 160 5.85 -0.56 -16.78
CA THR A 160 4.83 -1.62 -16.76
C THR A 160 5.46 -2.99 -17.02
N ILE A 161 4.79 -4.06 -16.61
CA ILE A 161 5.21 -5.43 -16.92
C ILE A 161 4.22 -6.03 -17.90
N ASP A 162 4.64 -6.15 -19.15
CA ASP A 162 3.82 -6.76 -20.19
C ASP A 162 3.82 -8.32 -20.09
N GLU A 163 3.06 -8.99 -20.98
CA GLU A 163 2.94 -10.44 -21.00
C GLU A 163 4.28 -11.16 -21.28
N SER A 164 5.18 -10.53 -22.03
CA SER A 164 6.48 -11.11 -22.36
C SER A 164 7.48 -10.97 -21.21
N GLU A 165 7.32 -9.97 -20.37
CA GLU A 165 8.13 -9.68 -19.20
C GLU A 165 7.65 -10.42 -17.95
N GLY A 166 6.33 -10.61 -17.81
CA GLY A 166 5.68 -11.25 -16.67
C GLY A 166 5.85 -12.77 -16.61
N ILE A 167 7.02 -13.29 -16.98
CA ILE A 167 7.35 -14.71 -17.02
C ILE A 167 8.42 -15.06 -16.00
N PHE A 168 8.34 -16.26 -15.40
CA PHE A 168 9.22 -16.69 -14.30
C PHE A 168 10.73 -16.50 -14.58
N PRO A 169 11.28 -16.78 -15.78
CA PRO A 169 12.70 -16.53 -16.07
C PRO A 169 13.11 -15.06 -15.94
N ASN A 170 12.16 -14.13 -16.07
CA ASN A 170 12.37 -12.69 -15.93
C ASN A 170 12.07 -12.15 -14.53
N ALA A 171 12.00 -13.03 -13.52
CA ALA A 171 11.78 -12.63 -12.13
C ALA A 171 12.88 -11.65 -11.66
N TYR A 172 12.46 -10.57 -11.02
CA TYR A 172 13.37 -9.58 -10.48
C TYR A 172 14.18 -10.15 -9.31
N LYS A 173 15.51 -9.92 -9.30
CA LYS A 173 16.45 -10.49 -8.32
C LYS A 173 17.43 -9.45 -7.74
N ALA A 174 17.38 -8.22 -8.19
CA ALA A 174 18.32 -7.18 -7.77
C ALA A 174 17.78 -6.36 -6.58
N PHE A 175 17.05 -7.01 -5.66
CA PHE A 175 16.52 -6.31 -4.49
C PHE A 175 17.65 -5.81 -3.59
N THR A 176 17.55 -4.54 -3.23
CA THR A 176 18.31 -3.93 -2.15
C THR A 176 17.49 -3.93 -0.86
N PRO A 177 18.10 -3.75 0.32
CA PRO A 177 17.34 -3.54 1.57
C PRO A 177 16.29 -2.44 1.47
N ARG A 178 16.63 -1.30 0.86
CA ARG A 178 15.72 -0.17 0.67
C ARG A 178 14.53 -0.54 -0.22
N LEU A 179 14.77 -1.14 -1.37
CA LEU A 179 13.71 -1.57 -2.28
C LEU A 179 12.78 -2.62 -1.64
N LEU A 180 13.34 -3.56 -0.86
CA LEU A 180 12.53 -4.58 -0.16
C LEU A 180 11.56 -3.97 0.87
N LYS A 181 11.98 -2.93 1.60
CA LYS A 181 11.13 -2.22 2.56
C LYS A 181 9.94 -1.57 1.86
N ALA A 182 10.22 -0.81 0.80
CA ALA A 182 9.22 -0.13 0.00
C ALA A 182 8.25 -1.13 -0.68
N ALA A 183 8.79 -2.18 -1.29
CA ALA A 183 8.00 -3.22 -1.93
C ALA A 183 7.13 -4.00 -0.94
N PHE A 184 7.63 -4.25 0.29
CA PHE A 184 6.84 -4.88 1.34
C PHE A 184 5.66 -4.01 1.75
N ASN A 185 5.88 -2.70 1.97
CA ASN A 185 4.81 -1.76 2.31
C ASN A 185 3.78 -1.62 1.18
N PHE A 186 4.25 -1.54 -0.08
CA PHE A 186 3.35 -1.57 -1.23
C PHE A 186 2.46 -2.83 -1.22
N MET A 187 3.06 -4.01 -1.06
CA MET A 187 2.33 -5.28 -1.04
C MET A 187 1.43 -5.42 0.20
N PHE A 188 1.80 -4.80 1.32
CA PHE A 188 0.98 -4.75 2.52
C PHE A 188 -0.33 -3.99 2.24
N VAL A 189 -0.26 -2.82 1.64
CA VAL A 189 -1.45 -2.04 1.28
C VAL A 189 -2.22 -2.73 0.15
N GLN A 190 -1.54 -3.21 -0.89
CA GLN A 190 -2.16 -3.83 -2.06
C GLN A 190 -2.98 -5.08 -1.73
N LYS A 191 -2.58 -5.84 -0.72
CA LYS A 191 -3.26 -7.10 -0.34
C LYS A 191 -4.36 -6.92 0.68
N GLU A 192 -4.64 -5.71 1.10
CA GLU A 192 -5.76 -5.35 1.96
C GLU A 192 -6.70 -4.39 1.21
N PRO A 193 -7.66 -4.91 0.47
CA PRO A 193 -8.51 -4.09 -0.42
C PRO A 193 -9.41 -3.11 0.34
N ALA A 194 -9.61 -3.30 1.64
CA ALA A 194 -10.38 -2.41 2.50
C ALA A 194 -9.50 -1.51 3.40
N ALA A 195 -8.23 -1.31 3.03
CA ALA A 195 -7.29 -0.47 3.79
C ALA A 195 -7.84 0.94 4.04
N TYR A 196 -8.56 1.50 3.08
CA TYR A 196 -9.22 2.81 3.17
C TYR A 196 -10.31 2.91 4.26
N VAL A 197 -10.90 1.78 4.65
CA VAL A 197 -11.90 1.69 5.74
C VAL A 197 -11.23 1.30 7.05
N HIS A 198 -10.26 0.39 7.00
CA HIS A 198 -9.66 -0.18 8.20
C HIS A 198 -8.68 0.78 8.89
N ASN A 199 -7.82 1.49 8.15
CA ASN A 199 -6.95 2.52 8.70
C ASN A 199 -6.23 3.28 7.56
N ALA A 200 -6.94 4.22 6.93
CA ALA A 200 -6.40 5.00 5.81
C ALA A 200 -5.13 5.78 6.17
N ASP A 201 -5.12 6.45 7.34
CA ASP A 201 -3.98 7.25 7.77
C ASP A 201 -2.71 6.40 7.92
N TYR A 202 -2.84 5.19 8.47
CA TYR A 202 -1.69 4.29 8.60
C TYR A 202 -1.11 3.88 7.26
N VAL A 203 -1.95 3.48 6.31
CA VAL A 203 -1.46 3.04 5.01
C VAL A 203 -0.88 4.20 4.19
N LEU A 204 -1.48 5.39 4.27
CA LEU A 204 -0.94 6.60 3.65
C LEU A 204 0.41 7.00 4.24
N GLN A 205 0.59 6.90 5.57
CA GLN A 205 1.88 7.11 6.22
C GLN A 205 2.95 6.14 5.72
N LEU A 206 2.61 4.86 5.57
CA LEU A 206 3.53 3.85 5.04
C LEU A 206 3.94 4.12 3.60
N LEU A 207 2.99 4.49 2.74
CA LEU A 207 3.24 4.81 1.33
C LEU A 207 4.10 6.07 1.21
N TYR A 208 3.73 7.14 1.92
CA TYR A 208 4.50 8.39 1.95
C TYR A 208 5.95 8.17 2.37
N ASP A 209 6.17 7.52 3.51
CA ASP A 209 7.51 7.32 4.05
C ASP A 209 8.35 6.38 3.15
N SER A 210 7.71 5.45 2.45
CA SER A 210 8.37 4.61 1.45
C SER A 210 8.82 5.42 0.22
N ILE A 211 7.99 6.35 -0.26
CA ILE A 211 8.36 7.27 -1.34
C ILE A 211 9.49 8.20 -0.89
N GLU A 212 9.38 8.75 0.32
CA GLU A 212 10.41 9.65 0.87
C GLU A 212 11.77 8.95 1.00
N ASP A 213 11.81 7.71 1.50
CA ASP A 213 13.06 6.93 1.63
C ASP A 213 13.72 6.67 0.27
N LEU A 214 12.93 6.46 -0.79
CA LEU A 214 13.43 6.27 -2.15
C LEU A 214 13.81 7.59 -2.86
N SER A 215 13.28 8.72 -2.41
CA SER A 215 13.29 10.00 -3.14
C SER A 215 14.70 10.47 -3.53
N SER A 216 15.67 10.31 -2.64
CA SER A 216 17.05 10.78 -2.86
C SER A 216 17.74 10.12 -4.07
N LEU A 217 17.29 8.95 -4.48
CA LEU A 217 17.90 8.15 -5.55
C LEU A 217 16.95 7.90 -6.73
N SER A 218 15.62 7.93 -6.50
CA SER A 218 14.64 7.77 -7.57
C SER A 218 14.48 9.03 -8.44
N GLY A 219 14.84 10.20 -7.89
CA GLY A 219 14.57 11.49 -8.54
C GLY A 219 13.12 11.97 -8.40
N LEU A 220 12.24 11.19 -7.77
CA LEU A 220 10.92 11.65 -7.33
C LEU A 220 11.05 12.43 -6.02
N THR A 221 10.21 13.43 -5.85
CA THR A 221 10.14 14.21 -4.60
C THR A 221 8.81 13.98 -3.90
N THR A 222 8.76 14.28 -2.61
CA THR A 222 7.52 14.31 -1.84
C THR A 222 6.87 15.69 -1.86
N GLU A 223 7.35 16.60 -2.72
CA GLU A 223 6.77 17.93 -2.87
C GLU A 223 5.35 17.81 -3.43
N GLY A 224 4.40 18.41 -2.74
CA GLY A 224 2.98 18.29 -3.05
C GLY A 224 2.27 17.15 -2.31
N LEU A 225 2.97 16.10 -1.91
CA LEU A 225 2.37 15.00 -1.15
C LEU A 225 2.06 15.41 0.28
N THR A 226 0.99 14.86 0.83
CA THR A 226 0.62 15.07 2.23
C THR A 226 0.74 13.78 3.04
N ARG A 227 1.49 13.83 4.15
CA ARG A 227 1.56 12.74 5.12
C ARG A 227 0.54 12.98 6.23
N PRO A 228 -0.45 12.09 6.49
CA PRO A 228 -1.39 12.23 7.60
C PRO A 228 -0.74 12.11 8.97
#